data_6137dc762dcaf92d00532f99fd361a5b
#
_entry.id   6137dc762dcaf92d00532f99fd361a5b
#
_cell.length_a   1.000
_cell.length_b   1.000
_cell.length_c   1.000
_cell.angle_alpha   90.00
_cell.angle_beta   90.00
_cell.angle_gamma   90.00
#
_symmetry.space_group_name_H-M   'P 1'
#
loop_
_entity.id
_entity.type
_entity.pdbx_description
1 polymer ?
#
loop_
_entity_poly.entity_id
_entity_poly.type
_entity_poly.pdbx_seq_one_letter_code
_entity_poly.pdbx_strand_id
1 'polypeptide(L)'
;MRNLNLLATPNGRLTAFTLLYVGEGLPQGFATVAVMLEFKRMGMSADALSLFAATILAPWAWKWMFGPFVDNLHLPRFGRRSQWIVAMQTGMLVTLALAMAMFPKAVGADGAVVGLGLFTTLFVAHNLFAACQDVAIDALAVSVLTDSERGRANGLMFGGAQLGIALGGSGVVALKGVFGFPLASLVVPGCLLVIFGMMLRFVAEKGLATHVEEQARGLGAVATEIADYARTVGRVFFTTRTGFLGLLLALLPAGGMALSLTVSNVITPTLGMTDDEIAGLGFASSIVFAIACVTGGALSDRWGRRLSLAMFASGTVLPTLWLAWRFHAAGWLVAPAALADGTWPRAEGLIWDWCAAGMVFAVFVGLMYGVRSALYMDIAEPKIAATQFTASMALLNLVTMYSYWWQGEALTPLVDGGWGLTLPQVLLADCGMGLLFLLLLPFVRPRAADTSATTAAAA
;
A
#
# COMPACT_ATOMS: atom_id res chain seq x y z
N MET A 1 12.94 -26.88 -24.92
CA MET A 1 13.30 -25.76 -24.01
C MET A 1 12.46 -25.90 -22.77
N ARG A 2 13.08 -26.10 -21.60
CA ARG A 2 12.34 -26.15 -20.32
C ARG A 2 11.51 -24.86 -20.22
N ASN A 3 10.19 -24.99 -20.06
CA ASN A 3 9.32 -23.86 -19.75
C ASN A 3 9.76 -23.32 -18.39
N LEU A 4 10.56 -22.25 -18.39
CA LEU A 4 10.96 -21.52 -17.19
C LEU A 4 9.73 -20.77 -16.67
N ASN A 5 8.91 -21.45 -15.86
CA ASN A 5 7.79 -20.82 -15.15
C ASN A 5 8.29 -20.39 -13.77
N LEU A 6 8.33 -19.08 -13.52
CA LEU A 6 8.75 -18.51 -12.23
C LEU A 6 7.83 -19.00 -11.08
N LEU A 7 6.56 -19.22 -11.34
CA LEU A 7 5.64 -19.69 -10.28
C LEU A 7 5.91 -21.13 -9.84
N ALA A 8 6.69 -21.91 -10.61
CA ALA A 8 6.96 -23.31 -10.29
C ALA A 8 8.00 -23.48 -9.15
N THR A 9 8.76 -22.46 -8.81
CA THR A 9 9.81 -22.55 -7.79
C THR A 9 9.63 -21.48 -6.72
N PRO A 10 10.03 -21.75 -5.45
CA PRO A 10 9.94 -20.76 -4.36
C PRO A 10 10.59 -19.40 -4.72
N ASN A 11 11.85 -19.42 -5.15
CA ASN A 11 12.56 -18.18 -5.51
C ASN A 11 11.95 -17.51 -6.74
N GLY A 12 11.44 -18.27 -7.69
CA GLY A 12 10.73 -17.73 -8.86
C GLY A 12 9.45 -17.02 -8.47
N ARG A 13 8.63 -17.59 -7.56
CA ARG A 13 7.44 -16.94 -7.01
C ARG A 13 7.79 -15.62 -6.34
N LEU A 14 8.79 -15.62 -5.45
CA LEU A 14 9.25 -14.40 -4.78
C LEU A 14 9.67 -13.34 -5.79
N THR A 15 10.46 -13.69 -6.80
CA THR A 15 10.90 -12.78 -7.86
C THR A 15 9.72 -12.23 -8.67
N ALA A 16 8.78 -13.09 -9.09
CA ALA A 16 7.62 -12.68 -9.87
C ALA A 16 6.76 -11.66 -9.12
N PHE A 17 6.42 -11.94 -7.85
CA PHE A 17 5.60 -11.03 -7.05
C PHE A 17 6.33 -9.73 -6.71
N THR A 18 7.63 -9.78 -6.42
CA THR A 18 8.44 -8.56 -6.20
C THR A 18 8.40 -7.66 -7.43
N LEU A 19 8.63 -8.20 -8.64
CA LEU A 19 8.63 -7.41 -9.86
C LEU A 19 7.27 -6.85 -10.22
N LEU A 20 6.19 -7.58 -9.94
CA LEU A 20 4.83 -7.08 -10.11
C LEU A 20 4.56 -5.86 -9.22
N TYR A 21 4.96 -5.92 -7.97
CA TYR A 21 4.80 -4.80 -7.03
C TYR A 21 5.74 -3.62 -7.35
N VAL A 22 6.96 -3.87 -7.84
CA VAL A 22 7.78 -2.79 -8.44
C VAL A 22 7.01 -2.11 -9.58
N GLY A 23 6.34 -2.90 -10.43
CA GLY A 23 5.50 -2.39 -11.52
C GLY A 23 4.33 -1.53 -11.05
N GLU A 24 3.74 -1.81 -9.89
CA GLU A 24 2.70 -0.96 -9.28
C GLU A 24 3.27 0.33 -8.69
N GLY A 25 4.40 0.23 -8.00
CA GLY A 25 5.04 1.37 -7.38
C GLY A 25 5.56 2.42 -8.37
N LEU A 26 6.06 1.99 -9.53
CA LEU A 26 6.63 2.88 -10.55
C LEU A 26 5.68 4.02 -10.98
N PRO A 27 4.43 3.75 -11.48
CA PRO A 27 3.50 4.80 -11.85
C PRO A 27 2.99 5.60 -10.65
N GLN A 28 2.85 4.95 -9.49
CA GLN A 28 2.45 5.63 -8.25
C GLN A 28 3.47 6.69 -7.86
N GLY A 29 4.75 6.35 -7.79
CA GLY A 29 5.82 7.31 -7.50
C GLY A 29 5.93 8.41 -8.56
N PHE A 30 5.79 8.05 -9.84
CA PHE A 30 5.76 9.02 -10.93
C PHE A 30 4.65 10.05 -10.73
N ALA A 31 3.41 9.61 -10.49
CA ALA A 31 2.27 10.50 -10.33
C ALA A 31 2.36 11.37 -9.07
N THR A 32 2.70 10.76 -7.93
CA THR A 32 2.65 11.43 -6.61
C THR A 32 3.89 12.24 -6.27
N VAL A 33 5.01 12.04 -6.96
CA VAL A 33 6.26 12.79 -6.72
C VAL A 33 6.66 13.59 -7.94
N ALA A 34 6.98 12.93 -9.07
CA ALA A 34 7.56 13.62 -10.22
C ALA A 34 6.57 14.55 -10.92
N VAL A 35 5.33 14.08 -11.18
CA VAL A 35 4.26 14.88 -11.82
C VAL A 35 3.80 16.02 -10.89
N MET A 36 3.59 15.74 -9.61
CA MET A 36 3.18 16.77 -8.65
C MET A 36 4.23 17.88 -8.51
N LEU A 37 5.52 17.52 -8.50
CA LEU A 37 6.60 18.51 -8.48
C LEU A 37 6.60 19.37 -9.76
N GLU A 38 6.33 18.76 -10.92
CA GLU A 38 6.26 19.49 -12.17
C GLU A 38 5.05 20.45 -12.20
N PHE A 39 3.88 20.01 -11.74
CA PHE A 39 2.70 20.86 -11.61
C PHE A 39 2.90 21.99 -10.60
N LYS A 40 3.60 21.75 -9.50
CA LYS A 40 3.99 22.80 -8.55
C LYS A 40 4.88 23.85 -9.22
N ARG A 41 5.85 23.42 -10.05
CA ARG A 41 6.70 24.33 -10.84
C ARG A 41 5.95 25.13 -11.89
N MET A 42 4.84 24.57 -12.41
CA MET A 42 3.91 25.26 -13.29
C MET A 42 3.01 26.27 -12.55
N GLY A 43 3.12 26.37 -11.21
CA GLY A 43 2.35 27.33 -10.41
C GLY A 43 1.04 26.79 -9.86
N MET A 44 0.82 25.46 -9.93
CA MET A 44 -0.40 24.85 -9.36
C MET A 44 -0.44 25.05 -7.85
N SER A 45 -1.59 25.47 -7.32
CA SER A 45 -1.81 25.69 -5.89
C SER A 45 -1.75 24.36 -5.09
N ALA A 46 -1.48 24.46 -3.79
CA ALA A 46 -1.43 23.28 -2.91
C ALA A 46 -2.77 22.53 -2.88
N ASP A 47 -3.89 23.25 -2.88
CA ASP A 47 -5.25 22.67 -2.89
C ASP A 47 -5.52 21.91 -4.20
N ALA A 48 -5.13 22.48 -5.34
CA ALA A 48 -5.28 21.85 -6.65
C ALA A 48 -4.40 20.59 -6.77
N LEU A 49 -3.17 20.61 -6.23
CA LEU A 49 -2.29 19.45 -6.16
C LEU A 49 -2.88 18.35 -5.27
N SER A 50 -3.43 18.73 -4.11
CA SER A 50 -4.08 17.79 -3.19
C SER A 50 -5.31 17.16 -3.81
N LEU A 51 -6.14 17.96 -4.51
CA LEU A 51 -7.32 17.48 -5.24
C LEU A 51 -6.92 16.53 -6.38
N PHE A 52 -5.89 16.86 -7.15
CA PHE A 52 -5.34 15.99 -8.17
C PHE A 52 -4.90 14.64 -7.58
N ALA A 53 -4.10 14.65 -6.51
CA ALA A 53 -3.61 13.44 -5.84
C ALA A 53 -4.79 12.58 -5.32
N ALA A 54 -5.75 13.19 -4.63
CA ALA A 54 -6.94 12.49 -4.12
C ALA A 54 -7.75 11.86 -5.26
N THR A 55 -7.92 12.60 -6.37
CA THR A 55 -8.70 12.13 -7.52
C THR A 55 -8.06 10.93 -8.20
N ILE A 56 -6.75 10.98 -8.47
CA ILE A 56 -6.06 9.86 -9.14
C ILE A 56 -5.97 8.61 -8.26
N LEU A 57 -5.97 8.76 -6.93
CA LEU A 57 -5.91 7.64 -5.99
C LEU A 57 -7.29 7.08 -5.61
N ALA A 58 -8.38 7.76 -5.97
CA ALA A 58 -9.74 7.32 -5.65
C ALA A 58 -10.06 5.87 -6.06
N PRO A 59 -9.61 5.34 -7.23
CA PRO A 59 -9.87 3.95 -7.61
C PRO A 59 -9.39 2.91 -6.59
N TRP A 60 -8.32 3.19 -5.85
CA TRP A 60 -7.78 2.29 -4.84
C TRP A 60 -8.70 2.08 -3.63
N ALA A 61 -9.54 3.07 -3.32
CA ALA A 61 -10.55 2.93 -2.26
C ALA A 61 -11.66 1.95 -2.64
N TRP A 62 -11.91 1.76 -3.95
CA TRP A 62 -12.95 0.91 -4.49
C TRP A 62 -12.44 -0.44 -4.99
N LYS A 63 -11.16 -0.76 -4.81
CA LYS A 63 -10.55 -1.99 -5.36
C LYS A 63 -11.23 -3.29 -4.88
N TRP A 64 -11.87 -3.29 -3.71
CA TRP A 64 -12.62 -4.45 -3.19
C TRP A 64 -13.75 -4.92 -4.13
N MET A 65 -14.28 -4.02 -4.96
CA MET A 65 -15.31 -4.37 -5.94
C MET A 65 -14.80 -5.32 -7.04
N PHE A 66 -13.48 -5.33 -7.32
CA PHE A 66 -12.89 -6.20 -8.33
C PHE A 66 -12.72 -7.65 -7.86
N GLY A 67 -12.69 -7.90 -6.54
CA GLY A 67 -12.51 -9.23 -5.97
C GLY A 67 -13.47 -10.28 -6.54
N PRO A 68 -14.80 -10.05 -6.53
CA PRO A 68 -15.78 -10.97 -7.10
C PRO A 68 -15.55 -11.30 -8.58
N PHE A 69 -15.11 -10.29 -9.37
CA PHE A 69 -14.84 -10.51 -10.80
C PHE A 69 -13.59 -11.36 -11.00
N VAL A 70 -12.52 -11.06 -10.28
CA VAL A 70 -11.26 -11.81 -10.34
C VAL A 70 -11.44 -13.26 -9.87
N ASP A 71 -12.31 -13.48 -8.87
CA ASP A 71 -12.58 -14.82 -8.36
C ASP A 71 -13.50 -15.67 -9.28
N ASN A 72 -14.39 -15.05 -10.06
CA ASN A 72 -15.42 -15.78 -10.82
C ASN A 72 -15.22 -15.78 -12.34
N LEU A 73 -14.64 -14.71 -12.91
CA LEU A 73 -14.48 -14.62 -14.37
C LEU A 73 -13.10 -15.11 -14.80
N HIS A 74 -13.06 -16.13 -15.66
CA HIS A 74 -11.81 -16.66 -16.20
C HIS A 74 -11.94 -17.06 -17.67
N LEU A 75 -10.84 -16.83 -18.40
CA LEU A 75 -10.67 -17.29 -19.77
C LEU A 75 -9.71 -18.49 -19.77
N PRO A 76 -10.06 -19.60 -20.42
CA PRO A 76 -9.29 -20.86 -20.31
C PRO A 76 -7.84 -20.79 -20.82
N ARG A 77 -7.49 -19.72 -21.55
CA ARG A 77 -6.22 -19.63 -22.29
C ARG A 77 -5.00 -19.30 -21.41
N PHE A 78 -5.14 -18.44 -20.41
CA PHE A 78 -4.02 -17.87 -19.63
C PHE A 78 -3.96 -18.32 -18.16
N GLY A 79 -5.03 -18.94 -17.65
CA GLY A 79 -5.23 -19.17 -16.24
C GLY A 79 -6.20 -18.16 -15.63
N ARG A 80 -6.68 -18.44 -14.42
CA ARG A 80 -7.78 -17.69 -13.80
C ARG A 80 -7.40 -16.26 -13.43
N ARG A 81 -6.23 -16.06 -12.85
CA ARG A 81 -5.76 -14.77 -12.33
C ARG A 81 -4.73 -14.10 -13.24
N SER A 82 -3.86 -14.90 -13.86
CA SER A 82 -2.84 -14.38 -14.79
C SER A 82 -3.44 -13.61 -15.97
N GLN A 83 -4.63 -13.97 -16.45
CA GLN A 83 -5.33 -13.22 -17.50
C GLN A 83 -5.68 -11.79 -17.09
N TRP A 84 -6.14 -11.61 -15.82
CA TRP A 84 -6.45 -10.30 -15.27
C TRP A 84 -5.20 -9.45 -15.18
N ILE A 85 -4.09 -10.02 -14.68
CA ILE A 85 -2.80 -9.33 -14.59
C ILE A 85 -2.37 -8.84 -15.97
N VAL A 86 -2.42 -9.69 -17.00
CA VAL A 86 -2.05 -9.34 -18.37
C VAL A 86 -2.97 -8.27 -18.96
N ALA A 87 -4.29 -8.43 -18.82
CA ALA A 87 -5.25 -7.48 -19.36
C ALA A 87 -5.12 -6.10 -18.71
N MET A 88 -5.03 -6.06 -17.38
CA MET A 88 -4.94 -4.81 -16.62
C MET A 88 -3.59 -4.12 -16.86
N GLN A 89 -2.48 -4.84 -16.92
CA GLN A 89 -1.18 -4.25 -17.25
C GLN A 89 -1.12 -3.70 -18.67
N THR A 90 -1.83 -4.31 -19.61
CA THR A 90 -2.00 -3.73 -20.95
C THR A 90 -2.74 -2.39 -20.88
N GLY A 91 -3.85 -2.33 -20.12
CA GLY A 91 -4.58 -1.09 -19.87
C GLY A 91 -3.72 -0.02 -19.21
N MET A 92 -2.92 -0.39 -18.21
CA MET A 92 -1.96 0.51 -17.55
C MET A 92 -0.94 1.09 -18.52
N LEU A 93 -0.34 0.27 -19.38
CA LEU A 93 0.64 0.73 -20.39
C LEU A 93 0.02 1.69 -21.39
N VAL A 94 -1.18 1.38 -21.89
CA VAL A 94 -1.89 2.22 -22.87
C VAL A 94 -2.26 3.57 -22.24
N THR A 95 -2.89 3.57 -21.07
CA THR A 95 -3.31 4.81 -20.40
C THR A 95 -2.12 5.66 -19.97
N LEU A 96 -1.03 5.06 -19.51
CA LEU A 96 0.20 5.78 -19.16
C LEU A 96 0.84 6.40 -20.41
N ALA A 97 0.93 5.67 -21.52
CA ALA A 97 1.47 6.20 -22.78
C ALA A 97 0.63 7.37 -23.29
N LEU A 98 -0.70 7.27 -23.23
CA LEU A 98 -1.61 8.37 -23.59
C LEU A 98 -1.45 9.56 -22.64
N ALA A 99 -1.37 9.34 -21.33
CA ALA A 99 -1.16 10.40 -20.35
C ALA A 99 0.16 11.14 -20.60
N MET A 100 1.24 10.43 -20.93
CA MET A 100 2.52 11.04 -21.27
C MET A 100 2.46 11.84 -22.56
N ALA A 101 1.77 11.34 -23.59
CA ALA A 101 1.56 12.06 -24.85
C ALA A 101 0.74 13.34 -24.64
N MET A 102 -0.21 13.31 -23.69
CA MET A 102 -1.10 14.42 -23.33
C MET A 102 -0.63 15.21 -22.12
N PHE A 103 0.66 15.09 -21.72
CA PHE A 103 1.18 15.80 -20.57
C PHE A 103 0.99 17.32 -20.73
N PRO A 104 0.41 18.01 -19.73
CA PRO A 104 0.21 19.44 -19.77
C PRO A 104 1.51 20.22 -19.98
N LYS A 105 1.55 21.16 -20.91
CA LYS A 105 2.76 21.92 -21.27
C LYS A 105 2.64 23.41 -21.03
N ALA A 106 1.45 23.90 -20.70
CA ALA A 106 1.16 25.31 -20.59
C ALA A 106 0.22 25.60 -19.43
N VAL A 107 0.33 26.82 -18.92
CA VAL A 107 -0.63 27.40 -17.96
C VAL A 107 -1.43 28.45 -18.71
N GLY A 108 -2.74 28.44 -18.59
CA GLY A 108 -3.64 29.41 -19.17
C GLY A 108 -3.51 30.79 -18.52
N ALA A 109 -4.12 31.79 -19.13
CA ALA A 109 -4.13 33.17 -18.60
C ALA A 109 -4.86 33.28 -17.24
N ASP A 110 -5.70 32.32 -16.93
CA ASP A 110 -6.41 32.15 -15.65
C ASP A 110 -5.60 31.42 -14.56
N GLY A 111 -4.35 31.03 -14.85
CA GLY A 111 -3.51 30.24 -13.95
C GLY A 111 -3.83 28.75 -13.93
N ALA A 112 -4.79 28.27 -14.72
CA ALA A 112 -5.14 26.86 -14.79
C ALA A 112 -4.17 26.09 -15.72
N VAL A 113 -3.83 24.86 -15.33
CA VAL A 113 -2.99 23.98 -16.16
C VAL A 113 -3.83 23.43 -17.32
N VAL A 114 -3.46 23.82 -18.54
CA VAL A 114 -4.19 23.45 -19.76
C VAL A 114 -4.09 21.95 -20.00
N GLY A 115 -5.24 21.28 -20.15
CA GLY A 115 -5.29 19.82 -20.37
C GLY A 115 -5.23 18.97 -19.09
N LEU A 116 -5.20 19.59 -17.89
CA LEU A 116 -5.18 18.88 -16.61
C LEU A 116 -6.33 17.88 -16.48
N GLY A 117 -7.54 18.24 -16.89
CA GLY A 117 -8.72 17.37 -16.78
C GLY A 117 -8.55 16.06 -17.57
N LEU A 118 -8.08 16.13 -18.82
CA LEU A 118 -7.80 14.94 -19.63
C LEU A 118 -6.67 14.10 -19.02
N PHE A 119 -5.59 14.74 -18.61
CA PHE A 119 -4.46 14.07 -17.96
C PHE A 119 -4.90 13.36 -16.69
N THR A 120 -5.67 14.03 -15.82
CA THR A 120 -6.23 13.44 -14.61
C THR A 120 -7.14 12.25 -14.92
N THR A 121 -8.01 12.36 -15.92
CA THR A 121 -8.89 11.27 -16.37
C THR A 121 -8.09 10.04 -16.81
N LEU A 122 -7.02 10.23 -17.57
CA LEU A 122 -6.14 9.14 -18.01
C LEU A 122 -5.43 8.48 -16.82
N PHE A 123 -5.00 9.27 -15.81
CA PHE A 123 -4.42 8.72 -14.59
C PHE A 123 -5.45 8.01 -13.69
N VAL A 124 -6.68 8.49 -13.62
CA VAL A 124 -7.77 7.77 -12.95
C VAL A 124 -8.03 6.43 -13.64
N ALA A 125 -8.09 6.40 -14.97
CA ALA A 125 -8.23 5.16 -15.73
C ALA A 125 -7.02 4.22 -15.52
N HIS A 126 -5.79 4.77 -15.50
CA HIS A 126 -4.58 4.02 -15.18
C HIS A 126 -4.67 3.36 -13.80
N ASN A 127 -5.04 4.13 -12.77
CA ASN A 127 -5.18 3.62 -11.40
C ASN A 127 -6.34 2.64 -11.25
N LEU A 128 -7.39 2.73 -12.07
CA LEU A 128 -8.45 1.73 -12.11
C LEU A 128 -7.91 0.37 -12.59
N PHE A 129 -7.11 0.37 -13.67
CA PHE A 129 -6.43 -0.84 -14.13
C PHE A 129 -5.42 -1.34 -13.10
N ALA A 130 -4.63 -0.46 -12.49
CA ALA A 130 -3.66 -0.82 -11.46
C ALA A 130 -4.33 -1.45 -10.23
N ALA A 131 -5.41 -0.87 -9.73
CA ALA A 131 -6.16 -1.39 -8.60
C ALA A 131 -6.80 -2.76 -8.89
N CYS A 132 -7.30 -2.99 -10.10
CA CYS A 132 -7.81 -4.29 -10.52
C CYS A 132 -6.68 -5.31 -10.67
N GLN A 133 -5.51 -4.89 -11.20
CA GLN A 133 -4.33 -5.75 -11.31
C GLN A 133 -3.83 -6.21 -9.94
N ASP A 134 -3.71 -5.30 -8.99
CA ASP A 134 -3.29 -5.59 -7.61
C ASP A 134 -4.17 -6.66 -6.97
N VAL A 135 -5.50 -6.58 -7.13
CA VAL A 135 -6.42 -7.63 -6.66
C VAL A 135 -6.11 -8.99 -7.29
N ALA A 136 -5.78 -9.01 -8.58
CA ALA A 136 -5.46 -10.27 -9.28
C ALA A 136 -4.08 -10.83 -8.85
N ILE A 137 -3.08 -9.96 -8.59
CA ILE A 137 -1.77 -10.36 -8.08
C ILE A 137 -1.91 -10.93 -6.67
N ASP A 138 -2.65 -10.26 -5.80
CA ASP A 138 -2.91 -10.71 -4.44
C ASP A 138 -3.64 -12.06 -4.41
N ALA A 139 -4.66 -12.23 -5.25
CA ALA A 139 -5.38 -13.48 -5.38
C ALA A 139 -4.48 -14.61 -5.92
N LEU A 140 -3.59 -14.31 -6.87
CA LEU A 140 -2.59 -15.25 -7.36
C LEU A 140 -1.63 -15.65 -6.24
N ALA A 141 -1.13 -14.66 -5.49
CA ALA A 141 -0.22 -14.90 -4.36
C ALA A 141 -0.86 -15.82 -3.31
N VAL A 142 -2.11 -15.55 -2.90
CA VAL A 142 -2.85 -16.43 -1.95
C VAL A 142 -2.96 -17.86 -2.47
N SER A 143 -3.10 -18.05 -3.79
CA SER A 143 -3.32 -19.37 -4.38
C SER A 143 -2.05 -20.20 -4.61
N VAL A 144 -0.89 -19.56 -4.82
CA VAL A 144 0.34 -20.27 -5.19
C VAL A 144 1.43 -20.24 -4.12
N LEU A 145 1.35 -19.29 -3.17
CA LEU A 145 2.32 -19.22 -2.06
C LEU A 145 1.98 -20.22 -0.97
N THR A 146 2.98 -20.96 -0.51
CA THR A 146 2.87 -21.80 0.68
C THR A 146 2.86 -20.93 1.94
N ASP A 147 2.29 -21.45 3.03
CA ASP A 147 2.20 -20.73 4.31
C ASP A 147 3.57 -20.25 4.81
N SER A 148 4.63 -21.05 4.58
CA SER A 148 6.01 -20.72 4.93
C SER A 148 6.66 -19.64 4.07
N GLU A 149 6.09 -19.32 2.89
CA GLU A 149 6.60 -18.32 1.97
C GLU A 149 5.89 -16.96 2.10
N ARG A 150 4.64 -16.94 2.60
CA ARG A 150 3.76 -15.76 2.58
C ARG A 150 4.36 -14.53 3.24
N GLY A 151 5.02 -14.69 4.39
CA GLY A 151 5.65 -13.57 5.08
C GLY A 151 6.78 -12.96 4.27
N ARG A 152 7.70 -13.81 3.79
CA ARG A 152 8.82 -13.36 2.97
C ARG A 152 8.34 -12.77 1.62
N ALA A 153 7.34 -13.38 1.00
CA ALA A 153 6.74 -12.89 -0.23
C ALA A 153 6.13 -11.49 -0.05
N ASN A 154 5.28 -11.31 0.98
CA ASN A 154 4.68 -10.01 1.28
C ASN A 154 5.73 -8.94 1.62
N GLY A 155 6.76 -9.29 2.39
CA GLY A 155 7.87 -8.39 2.65
C GLY A 155 8.56 -7.91 1.37
N LEU A 156 8.83 -8.83 0.43
CA LEU A 156 9.42 -8.52 -0.88
C LEU A 156 8.45 -7.75 -1.79
N MET A 157 7.16 -8.05 -1.76
CA MET A 157 6.13 -7.34 -2.52
C MET A 157 6.10 -5.86 -2.09
N PHE A 158 5.90 -5.57 -0.82
CA PHE A 158 5.86 -4.19 -0.34
C PHE A 158 7.21 -3.46 -0.43
N GLY A 159 8.32 -4.15 -0.20
CA GLY A 159 9.65 -3.62 -0.46
C GLY A 159 9.84 -3.26 -1.94
N GLY A 160 9.34 -4.12 -2.84
CA GLY A 160 9.31 -3.88 -4.28
C GLY A 160 8.46 -2.67 -4.67
N ALA A 161 7.27 -2.52 -4.09
CA ALA A 161 6.42 -1.33 -4.31
C ALA A 161 7.14 -0.04 -3.92
N GLN A 162 7.79 -0.02 -2.75
CA GLN A 162 8.56 1.16 -2.31
C GLN A 162 9.76 1.46 -3.21
N LEU A 163 10.45 0.43 -3.69
CA LEU A 163 11.50 0.60 -4.68
C LEU A 163 10.94 1.18 -5.99
N GLY A 164 9.77 0.69 -6.44
CA GLY A 164 9.07 1.23 -7.60
C GLY A 164 8.72 2.70 -7.42
N ILE A 165 8.15 3.08 -6.26
CA ILE A 165 7.82 4.47 -5.91
C ILE A 165 9.08 5.35 -5.93
N ALA A 166 10.18 4.90 -5.36
CA ALA A 166 11.44 5.65 -5.36
C ALA A 166 11.98 5.84 -6.78
N LEU A 167 11.97 4.79 -7.60
CA LEU A 167 12.46 4.85 -9.00
C LEU A 167 11.55 5.71 -9.88
N GLY A 168 10.23 5.55 -9.79
CA GLY A 168 9.26 6.30 -10.58
C GLY A 168 9.12 7.76 -10.15
N GLY A 169 9.31 8.06 -8.87
CA GLY A 169 9.27 9.41 -8.31
C GLY A 169 10.64 10.08 -8.35
N SER A 170 11.44 9.88 -7.30
CA SER A 170 12.75 10.53 -7.12
C SER A 170 13.73 10.19 -8.25
N GLY A 171 13.68 8.95 -8.79
CA GLY A 171 14.51 8.55 -9.91
C GLY A 171 14.22 9.37 -11.17
N VAL A 172 12.94 9.58 -11.52
CA VAL A 172 12.55 10.44 -12.64
C VAL A 172 12.96 11.90 -12.41
N VAL A 173 12.77 12.40 -11.17
CA VAL A 173 13.19 13.77 -10.82
C VAL A 173 14.71 13.94 -10.98
N ALA A 174 15.51 12.98 -10.55
CA ALA A 174 16.97 13.01 -10.72
C ALA A 174 17.37 12.96 -12.21
N LEU A 175 16.76 12.09 -13.00
CA LEU A 175 17.02 11.97 -14.43
C LEU A 175 16.56 13.21 -15.22
N LYS A 176 15.54 13.92 -14.73
CA LYS A 176 15.07 15.18 -15.33
C LYS A 176 16.19 16.22 -15.42
N GLY A 177 17.07 16.31 -14.41
CA GLY A 177 18.19 17.23 -14.40
C GLY A 177 19.16 17.05 -15.56
N VAL A 178 19.24 15.81 -16.11
CA VAL A 178 20.15 15.46 -17.22
C VAL A 178 19.44 15.45 -18.57
N PHE A 179 18.26 14.85 -18.62
CA PHE A 179 17.56 14.53 -19.88
C PHE A 179 16.31 15.38 -20.14
N GLY A 180 15.92 16.23 -19.19
CA GLY A 180 14.60 16.89 -19.22
C GLY A 180 13.45 15.97 -18.84
N PHE A 181 12.32 16.55 -18.40
CA PHE A 181 11.18 15.80 -17.90
C PHE A 181 10.56 14.81 -18.91
N PRO A 182 10.34 15.18 -20.19
CA PRO A 182 9.72 14.26 -21.15
C PRO A 182 10.52 12.97 -21.37
N LEU A 183 11.86 13.08 -21.46
CA LEU A 183 12.70 11.90 -21.71
C LEU A 183 12.91 11.08 -20.42
N ALA A 184 13.10 11.75 -19.29
CA ALA A 184 13.23 11.08 -17.98
C ALA A 184 11.98 10.26 -17.63
N SER A 185 10.78 10.77 -17.96
CA SER A 185 9.52 10.11 -17.67
C SER A 185 9.32 8.79 -18.44
N LEU A 186 10.00 8.59 -19.58
CA LEU A 186 9.93 7.34 -20.36
C LEU A 186 10.50 6.11 -19.65
N VAL A 187 11.28 6.31 -18.59
CA VAL A 187 11.76 5.22 -17.73
C VAL A 187 10.61 4.41 -17.14
N VAL A 188 9.51 5.09 -16.78
CA VAL A 188 8.36 4.42 -16.13
C VAL A 188 7.66 3.43 -17.07
N PRO A 189 7.14 3.84 -18.25
CA PRO A 189 6.56 2.87 -19.18
C PRO A 189 7.58 1.87 -19.72
N GLY A 190 8.87 2.24 -19.85
CA GLY A 190 9.94 1.33 -20.23
C GLY A 190 10.12 0.17 -19.25
N CYS A 191 10.22 0.48 -17.96
CA CYS A 191 10.29 -0.54 -16.90
C CYS A 191 9.02 -1.40 -16.84
N LEU A 192 7.83 -0.78 -16.96
CA LEU A 192 6.58 -1.51 -17.00
C LEU A 192 6.50 -2.47 -18.18
N LEU A 193 6.99 -2.07 -19.36
CA LEU A 193 7.03 -2.92 -20.54
C LEU A 193 7.96 -4.12 -20.35
N VAL A 194 9.11 -3.94 -19.71
CA VAL A 194 10.02 -5.03 -19.34
C VAL A 194 9.35 -6.00 -18.38
N ILE A 195 8.72 -5.51 -17.31
CA ILE A 195 7.98 -6.33 -16.35
C ILE A 195 6.84 -7.09 -17.06
N PHE A 196 6.09 -6.43 -17.93
CA PHE A 196 5.05 -7.04 -18.74
C PHE A 196 5.57 -8.18 -19.64
N GLY A 197 6.69 -7.94 -20.34
CA GLY A 197 7.35 -8.97 -21.16
C GLY A 197 7.80 -10.17 -20.32
N MET A 198 8.33 -9.93 -19.12
CA MET A 198 8.69 -11.01 -18.18
C MET A 198 7.46 -11.80 -17.72
N MET A 199 6.35 -11.11 -17.42
CA MET A 199 5.09 -11.76 -17.06
C MET A 199 4.58 -12.65 -18.18
N LEU A 200 4.50 -12.16 -19.40
CA LEU A 200 4.03 -12.93 -20.55
C LEU A 200 4.89 -14.17 -20.83
N ARG A 201 6.20 -14.08 -20.57
CA ARG A 201 7.17 -15.14 -20.94
C ARG A 201 7.40 -16.16 -19.84
N PHE A 202 7.33 -15.76 -18.57
CA PHE A 202 7.82 -16.55 -17.45
C PHE A 202 6.77 -16.78 -16.34
N VAL A 203 5.57 -16.23 -16.42
CA VAL A 203 4.53 -16.43 -15.42
C VAL A 203 3.32 -17.14 -16.06
N ALA A 204 3.12 -18.39 -15.70
CA ALA A 204 2.00 -19.19 -16.17
C ALA A 204 1.36 -19.92 -14.98
N GLU A 205 0.08 -19.64 -14.75
CA GLU A 205 -0.73 -20.28 -13.70
C GLU A 205 -1.16 -21.70 -14.14
N LYS A 206 -1.28 -21.91 -15.44
CA LYS A 206 -1.74 -23.17 -16.01
C LYS A 206 -0.79 -24.34 -15.70
N GLY A 207 -1.33 -25.43 -15.15
CA GLY A 207 -0.57 -26.63 -14.78
C GLY A 207 0.11 -26.58 -13.42
N LEU A 208 -0.14 -25.55 -12.61
CA LEU A 208 0.23 -25.55 -11.19
C LEU A 208 -0.89 -26.21 -10.37
N ALA A 209 -0.49 -26.95 -9.34
CA ALA A 209 -1.43 -27.40 -8.32
C ALA A 209 -1.91 -26.16 -7.55
N THR A 210 -3.06 -25.63 -7.92
CA THR A 210 -3.73 -24.57 -7.19
C THR A 210 -4.64 -25.22 -6.15
N HIS A 211 -4.72 -24.62 -4.95
CA HIS A 211 -5.62 -25.11 -3.89
C HIS A 211 -7.11 -24.91 -4.21
N VAL A 212 -7.44 -24.56 -5.44
CA VAL A 212 -8.80 -24.33 -5.93
C VAL A 212 -9.04 -25.13 -7.21
N GLU A 213 -10.03 -26.02 -7.19
CA GLU A 213 -10.46 -26.78 -8.38
C GLU A 213 -10.97 -25.84 -9.49
N GLU A 214 -10.39 -25.96 -10.68
CA GLU A 214 -10.83 -25.27 -11.88
C GLU A 214 -12.11 -25.94 -12.43
N GLN A 215 -13.27 -25.34 -12.20
CA GLN A 215 -14.46 -25.65 -12.98
C GLN A 215 -14.71 -24.52 -13.99
N ALA A 216 -14.41 -24.79 -15.26
CA ALA A 216 -14.80 -23.92 -16.37
C ALA A 216 -16.32 -23.98 -16.54
N ARG A 217 -17.02 -22.85 -16.43
CA ARG A 217 -18.47 -22.78 -16.59
C ARG A 217 -18.89 -21.67 -17.56
N GLY A 218 -19.98 -21.92 -18.29
CA GLY A 218 -20.49 -20.99 -19.30
C GLY A 218 -21.23 -19.77 -18.72
N LEU A 219 -21.39 -18.73 -19.51
CA LEU A 219 -22.01 -17.45 -19.15
C LEU A 219 -23.43 -17.54 -18.55
N GLY A 220 -24.20 -18.60 -18.83
CA GLY A 220 -25.54 -18.81 -18.27
C GLY A 220 -25.57 -19.20 -16.78
N ALA A 221 -24.45 -19.72 -16.23
CA ALA A 221 -24.32 -20.07 -14.82
C ALA A 221 -23.93 -18.87 -13.94
N VAL A 222 -23.52 -17.74 -14.54
CA VAL A 222 -22.91 -16.61 -13.85
C VAL A 222 -23.85 -15.96 -12.81
N ALA A 223 -25.14 -15.85 -13.08
CA ALA A 223 -26.07 -15.21 -12.14
C ALA A 223 -26.32 -16.07 -10.87
N THR A 224 -26.46 -17.37 -11.02
CA THR A 224 -26.60 -18.30 -9.88
C THR A 224 -25.29 -18.39 -9.10
N GLU A 225 -24.17 -18.39 -9.80
CA GLU A 225 -22.84 -18.38 -9.18
C GLU A 225 -22.57 -17.10 -8.40
N ILE A 226 -22.93 -15.92 -8.92
CA ILE A 226 -22.81 -14.64 -8.20
C ILE A 226 -23.67 -14.66 -6.93
N ALA A 227 -24.90 -15.19 -6.96
CA ALA A 227 -25.74 -15.30 -5.79
C ALA A 227 -25.16 -16.25 -4.72
N ASP A 228 -24.65 -17.41 -5.14
CA ASP A 228 -24.02 -18.38 -4.24
C ASP A 228 -22.68 -17.88 -3.72
N TYR A 229 -21.97 -17.14 -4.55
CA TYR A 229 -20.74 -16.43 -4.15
C TYR A 229 -21.04 -15.37 -3.10
N ALA A 230 -22.03 -14.51 -3.30
CA ALA A 230 -22.45 -13.49 -2.34
C ALA A 230 -22.89 -14.12 -1.00
N ARG A 231 -23.62 -15.25 -1.03
CA ARG A 231 -23.95 -16.02 0.18
C ARG A 231 -22.69 -16.55 0.89
N THR A 232 -21.72 -17.06 0.11
CA THR A 232 -20.46 -17.57 0.66
C THR A 232 -19.65 -16.45 1.29
N VAL A 233 -19.55 -15.29 0.65
CA VAL A 233 -18.93 -14.09 1.19
C VAL A 233 -19.60 -13.68 2.50
N GLY A 234 -20.93 -13.53 2.50
CA GLY A 234 -21.69 -13.20 3.70
C GLY A 234 -21.48 -14.22 4.83
N ARG A 235 -21.50 -15.52 4.50
CA ARG A 235 -21.22 -16.57 5.47
C ARG A 235 -19.82 -16.47 6.05
N VAL A 236 -18.78 -16.36 5.20
CA VAL A 236 -17.39 -16.31 5.67
C VAL A 236 -17.16 -15.11 6.57
N PHE A 237 -17.62 -13.93 6.18
CA PHE A 237 -17.39 -12.70 6.95
C PHE A 237 -18.20 -12.62 8.24
N PHE A 238 -19.46 -13.08 8.25
CA PHE A 238 -20.36 -12.84 9.37
C PHE A 238 -20.69 -14.07 10.22
N THR A 239 -20.47 -15.28 9.71
CA THR A 239 -20.80 -16.52 10.45
C THR A 239 -19.58 -17.34 10.84
N THR A 240 -18.40 -17.14 10.20
CA THR A 240 -17.18 -17.79 10.66
C THR A 240 -16.45 -16.93 11.65
N ARG A 241 -15.99 -17.54 12.76
CA ARG A 241 -15.23 -16.84 13.79
C ARG A 241 -13.97 -16.16 13.20
N THR A 242 -13.23 -16.86 12.35
CA THR A 242 -11.99 -16.35 11.75
C THR A 242 -12.26 -15.18 10.80
N GLY A 243 -13.30 -15.27 9.95
CA GLY A 243 -13.68 -14.20 9.03
C GLY A 243 -14.12 -12.94 9.79
N PHE A 244 -15.00 -13.09 10.78
CA PHE A 244 -15.51 -11.97 11.58
C PHE A 244 -14.41 -11.30 12.40
N LEU A 245 -13.58 -12.08 13.10
CA LEU A 245 -12.45 -11.54 13.87
C LEU A 245 -11.39 -10.91 12.96
N GLY A 246 -11.18 -11.46 11.76
CA GLY A 246 -10.30 -10.87 10.76
C GLY A 246 -10.77 -9.49 10.28
N LEU A 247 -12.10 -9.33 10.06
CA LEU A 247 -12.70 -8.03 9.75
C LEU A 247 -12.52 -7.03 10.90
N LEU A 248 -12.84 -7.43 12.13
CA LEU A 248 -12.66 -6.56 13.30
C LEU A 248 -11.20 -6.16 13.49
N LEU A 249 -10.27 -7.11 13.30
CA LEU A 249 -8.84 -6.81 13.37
C LEU A 249 -8.40 -5.83 12.28
N ALA A 250 -8.97 -5.93 11.07
CA ALA A 250 -8.68 -5.03 9.96
C ALA A 250 -9.21 -3.60 10.17
N LEU A 251 -10.22 -3.42 11.03
CA LEU A 251 -10.77 -2.11 11.43
C LEU A 251 -9.99 -1.42 12.55
N LEU A 252 -9.04 -2.10 13.17
CA LEU A 252 -8.22 -1.53 14.23
C LEU A 252 -6.85 -1.10 13.68
N PRO A 253 -6.33 0.06 14.13
CA PRO A 253 -4.95 0.41 13.85
C PRO A 253 -4.00 -0.62 14.48
N ALA A 254 -3.01 -1.06 13.72
CA ALA A 254 -1.96 -1.93 14.23
C ALA A 254 -0.72 -1.07 14.48
N GLY A 255 -0.44 -0.79 15.75
CA GLY A 255 0.63 0.11 16.15
C GLY A 255 0.30 1.59 16.00
N GLY A 256 1.21 2.46 16.43
CA GLY A 256 1.07 3.90 16.27
C GLY A 256 1.11 4.30 14.79
N MET A 257 0.36 5.30 14.42
CA MET A 257 0.24 5.81 13.04
C MET A 257 0.58 7.30 12.92
N ALA A 258 0.64 8.04 14.04
CA ALA A 258 0.77 9.49 14.04
C ALA A 258 2.02 10.00 13.31
N LEU A 259 3.16 9.28 13.41
CA LEU A 259 4.41 9.69 12.80
C LEU A 259 4.44 9.55 11.26
N SER A 260 3.41 8.97 10.66
CA SER A 260 3.27 8.83 9.20
C SER A 260 2.02 9.50 8.63
N LEU A 261 1.19 10.16 9.46
CA LEU A 261 -0.08 10.74 9.06
C LEU A 261 -0.16 12.25 9.35
N THR A 262 -1.30 12.74 9.84
CA THR A 262 -1.56 14.18 10.06
C THR A 262 -0.52 14.84 10.96
N VAL A 263 -0.15 14.17 12.06
CA VAL A 263 0.85 14.68 12.99
C VAL A 263 2.18 14.95 12.28
N SER A 264 2.63 14.04 11.42
CA SER A 264 3.86 14.22 10.64
C SER A 264 3.78 15.44 9.73
N ASN A 265 2.65 15.58 9.01
CA ASN A 265 2.45 16.70 8.08
C ASN A 265 2.39 18.07 8.77
N VAL A 266 1.89 18.12 10.01
CA VAL A 266 1.82 19.34 10.80
C VAL A 266 3.16 19.66 11.47
N ILE A 267 3.79 18.67 12.08
CA ILE A 267 5.01 18.88 12.90
C ILE A 267 6.23 19.20 12.05
N THR A 268 6.44 18.48 10.96
CA THR A 268 7.66 18.61 10.15
C THR A 268 7.95 20.04 9.71
N PRO A 269 7.00 20.79 9.11
CA PRO A 269 7.24 22.19 8.78
C PRO A 269 7.30 23.09 10.03
N THR A 270 6.49 22.84 11.06
CA THR A 270 6.43 23.70 12.24
C THR A 270 7.68 23.62 13.13
N LEU A 271 8.49 22.57 12.98
CA LEU A 271 9.84 22.49 13.58
C LEU A 271 10.88 23.38 12.85
N GLY A 272 10.49 24.01 11.75
CA GLY A 272 11.40 24.82 10.92
C GLY A 272 12.35 23.98 10.08
N MET A 273 11.95 22.78 9.69
CA MET A 273 12.69 21.94 8.73
C MET A 273 12.58 22.51 7.31
N THR A 274 13.67 22.47 6.57
CA THR A 274 13.68 22.83 5.15
C THR A 274 13.04 21.74 4.29
N ASP A 275 12.59 22.11 3.08
CA ASP A 275 12.05 21.15 2.11
C ASP A 275 13.05 20.02 1.78
N ASP A 276 14.34 20.34 1.71
CA ASP A 276 15.40 19.36 1.44
C ASP A 276 15.58 18.38 2.61
N GLU A 277 15.49 18.86 3.86
CA GLU A 277 15.54 18.00 5.05
C GLU A 277 14.34 17.08 5.14
N ILE A 278 13.14 17.60 4.84
CA ILE A 278 11.89 16.82 4.78
C ILE A 278 11.99 15.74 3.69
N ALA A 279 12.44 16.12 2.49
CA ALA A 279 12.61 15.18 1.38
C ALA A 279 13.70 14.13 1.69
N GLY A 280 14.81 14.53 2.28
CA GLY A 280 15.90 13.64 2.71
C GLY A 280 15.45 12.63 3.75
N LEU A 281 14.71 13.07 4.77
CA LEU A 281 14.13 12.18 5.79
C LEU A 281 13.14 11.19 5.16
N GLY A 282 12.26 11.66 4.29
CA GLY A 282 11.29 10.83 3.58
C GLY A 282 11.96 9.76 2.72
N PHE A 283 13.00 10.13 1.97
CA PHE A 283 13.77 9.19 1.16
C PHE A 283 14.49 8.14 2.02
N ALA A 284 15.20 8.56 3.07
CA ALA A 284 15.89 7.66 3.97
C ALA A 284 14.92 6.70 4.68
N SER A 285 13.80 7.21 5.17
CA SER A 285 12.73 6.42 5.80
C SER A 285 12.16 5.37 4.84
N SER A 286 11.99 5.72 3.55
CA SER A 286 11.48 4.77 2.53
C SER A 286 12.45 3.61 2.30
N ILE A 287 13.76 3.87 2.25
CA ILE A 287 14.78 2.80 2.13
C ILE A 287 14.75 1.90 3.35
N VAL A 288 14.76 2.47 4.55
CA VAL A 288 14.71 1.73 5.81
C VAL A 288 13.43 0.89 5.88
N PHE A 289 12.30 1.47 5.53
CA PHE A 289 11.02 0.76 5.45
C PHE A 289 11.08 -0.44 4.49
N ALA A 290 11.63 -0.26 3.27
CA ALA A 290 11.72 -1.34 2.28
C ALA A 290 12.59 -2.51 2.78
N ILE A 291 13.75 -2.22 3.37
CA ILE A 291 14.63 -3.24 3.97
C ILE A 291 13.91 -3.94 5.13
N ALA A 292 13.25 -3.18 5.99
CA ALA A 292 12.51 -3.71 7.13
C ALA A 292 11.31 -4.58 6.70
N CYS A 293 10.60 -4.26 5.61
CA CYS A 293 9.53 -5.09 5.06
C CYS A 293 10.03 -6.50 4.72
N VAL A 294 11.14 -6.58 3.99
CA VAL A 294 11.74 -7.87 3.61
C VAL A 294 12.16 -8.66 4.86
N THR A 295 12.83 -7.98 5.80
CA THR A 295 13.31 -8.59 7.04
C THR A 295 12.14 -9.07 7.91
N GLY A 296 11.11 -8.23 8.10
CA GLY A 296 9.93 -8.56 8.90
C GLY A 296 9.15 -9.73 8.34
N GLY A 297 8.97 -9.78 7.01
CA GLY A 297 8.38 -10.91 6.33
C GLY A 297 9.12 -12.21 6.61
N ALA A 298 10.46 -12.22 6.43
CA ALA A 298 11.30 -13.40 6.68
C ALA A 298 11.31 -13.82 8.15
N LEU A 299 11.32 -12.87 9.07
CA LEU A 299 11.24 -13.16 10.52
C LEU A 299 9.89 -13.77 10.89
N SER A 300 8.80 -13.28 10.29
CA SER A 300 7.46 -13.79 10.58
C SER A 300 7.22 -15.22 10.11
N ASP A 301 7.94 -15.67 9.08
CA ASP A 301 7.92 -17.08 8.65
C ASP A 301 8.55 -18.00 9.70
N ARG A 302 9.49 -17.48 10.53
CA ARG A 302 10.17 -18.24 11.57
C ARG A 302 9.49 -18.16 12.94
N TRP A 303 9.05 -16.94 13.34
CA TRP A 303 8.49 -16.67 14.68
C TRP A 303 6.96 -16.82 14.72
N GLY A 304 6.32 -16.92 13.55
CA GLY A 304 4.88 -16.97 13.41
C GLY A 304 4.26 -15.58 13.29
N ARG A 305 3.18 -15.47 12.48
CA ARG A 305 2.53 -14.20 12.10
C ARG A 305 2.07 -13.36 13.29
N ARG A 306 1.38 -14.02 14.25
CA ARG A 306 0.77 -13.30 15.38
C ARG A 306 1.79 -12.68 16.30
N LEU A 307 2.83 -13.46 16.69
CA LEU A 307 3.88 -12.94 17.57
C LEU A 307 4.65 -11.80 16.88
N SER A 308 5.06 -12.01 15.64
CA SER A 308 5.77 -10.98 14.85
C SER A 308 4.93 -9.71 14.70
N LEU A 309 3.63 -9.83 14.37
CA LEU A 309 2.74 -8.68 14.25
C LEU A 309 2.60 -7.95 15.60
N ALA A 310 2.41 -8.68 16.71
CA ALA A 310 2.33 -8.09 18.04
C ALA A 310 3.60 -7.32 18.39
N MET A 311 4.77 -7.90 18.18
CA MET A 311 6.07 -7.28 18.51
C MET A 311 6.34 -6.06 17.63
N PHE A 312 6.16 -6.17 16.32
CA PHE A 312 6.52 -5.10 15.39
C PHE A 312 5.54 -3.92 15.47
N ALA A 313 4.25 -4.19 15.55
CA ALA A 313 3.26 -3.15 15.72
C ALA A 313 3.39 -2.43 17.09
N SER A 314 3.63 -3.17 18.17
CA SER A 314 3.94 -2.54 19.46
C SER A 314 5.24 -1.74 19.43
N GLY A 315 6.22 -2.17 18.62
CA GLY A 315 7.48 -1.45 18.44
C GLY A 315 7.30 -0.05 17.85
N THR A 316 6.26 0.21 17.05
CA THR A 316 5.96 1.56 16.50
C THR A 316 5.57 2.55 17.60
N VAL A 317 5.05 2.05 18.72
CA VAL A 317 4.62 2.85 19.86
C VAL A 317 5.81 3.46 20.61
N LEU A 318 6.96 2.77 20.64
CA LEU A 318 8.14 3.21 21.38
C LEU A 318 8.67 4.61 20.95
N PRO A 319 8.97 4.85 19.65
CA PRO A 319 9.42 6.17 19.22
C PRO A 319 8.32 7.23 19.38
N THR A 320 7.04 6.87 19.26
CA THR A 320 5.91 7.78 19.46
C THR A 320 5.80 8.23 20.92
N LEU A 321 5.91 7.31 21.88
CA LEU A 321 5.94 7.63 23.32
C LEU A 321 7.15 8.49 23.69
N TRP A 322 8.32 8.16 23.12
CA TRP A 322 9.53 8.95 23.35
C TRP A 322 9.37 10.37 22.85
N LEU A 323 8.80 10.58 21.66
CA LEU A 323 8.49 11.92 21.14
C LEU A 323 7.46 12.65 21.97
N ALA A 324 6.39 11.97 22.43
CA ALA A 324 5.41 12.58 23.31
C ALA A 324 6.05 13.13 24.58
N TRP A 325 6.98 12.38 25.18
CA TRP A 325 7.76 12.82 26.32
C TRP A 325 8.69 13.99 25.95
N ARG A 326 9.42 13.93 24.84
CA ARG A 326 10.35 14.99 24.38
C ARG A 326 9.65 16.30 24.13
N PHE A 327 8.51 16.28 23.41
CA PHE A 327 7.71 17.46 23.16
C PHE A 327 7.14 18.06 24.45
N HIS A 328 6.67 17.22 25.36
CA HIS A 328 6.20 17.66 26.68
C HIS A 328 7.32 18.31 27.50
N ALA A 329 8.49 17.68 27.57
CA ALA A 329 9.65 18.18 28.30
C ALA A 329 10.22 19.49 27.73
N ALA A 330 10.10 19.69 26.41
CA ALA A 330 10.48 20.92 25.74
C ALA A 330 9.42 22.04 25.82
N GLY A 331 8.25 21.78 26.42
CA GLY A 331 7.14 22.72 26.42
C GLY A 331 6.47 22.92 25.06
N TRP A 332 6.74 22.03 24.08
CA TRP A 332 6.17 22.07 22.73
C TRP A 332 4.80 21.38 22.71
N LEU A 333 3.84 22.04 23.35
CA LEU A 333 2.49 21.47 23.54
C LEU A 333 1.59 21.71 22.32
N VAL A 334 1.80 22.86 21.65
CA VAL A 334 1.07 23.29 20.45
C VAL A 334 2.09 23.74 19.41
N ALA A 335 1.78 23.56 18.14
CA ALA A 335 2.62 24.11 17.07
C ALA A 335 2.70 25.63 17.19
N PRO A 336 3.89 26.23 17.07
CA PRO A 336 4.02 27.69 17.11
C PRO A 336 3.33 28.32 15.92
N ALA A 337 2.93 29.57 16.05
CA ALA A 337 2.49 30.36 14.91
C ALA A 337 3.63 30.60 13.93
N ALA A 338 3.30 30.65 12.65
CA ALA A 338 4.26 31.05 11.63
C ALA A 338 4.75 32.48 11.88
N LEU A 339 5.99 32.73 11.51
CA LEU A 339 6.60 34.08 11.52
C LEU A 339 5.96 34.96 10.42
N ALA A 340 6.23 36.26 10.45
CA ALA A 340 5.65 37.20 9.49
C ALA A 340 6.05 36.93 8.02
N ASP A 341 7.12 36.20 7.78
CA ASP A 341 7.58 35.73 6.47
C ASP A 341 7.02 34.36 6.07
N GLY A 342 6.11 33.79 6.88
CA GLY A 342 5.50 32.48 6.65
C GLY A 342 6.38 31.28 7.03
N THR A 343 7.57 31.51 7.61
CA THR A 343 8.43 30.43 8.13
C THR A 343 8.14 30.14 9.60
N TRP A 344 8.74 29.08 10.14
CA TRP A 344 8.66 28.73 11.56
C TRP A 344 10.03 28.81 12.23
N PRO A 345 10.06 29.15 13.53
CA PRO A 345 11.31 29.14 14.27
C PRO A 345 11.91 27.74 14.32
N ARG A 346 13.19 27.64 14.01
CA ARG A 346 13.91 26.38 13.92
C ARG A 346 14.17 25.77 15.31
N ALA A 347 13.64 24.59 15.55
CA ALA A 347 13.76 23.84 16.81
C ALA A 347 14.79 22.71 16.69
N GLU A 348 16.08 23.03 16.56
CA GLU A 348 17.19 22.11 16.25
C GLU A 348 17.15 20.81 17.08
N GLY A 349 17.02 20.89 18.40
CA GLY A 349 16.98 19.70 19.28
C GLY A 349 15.80 18.79 18.97
N LEU A 350 14.61 19.37 18.72
CA LEU A 350 13.42 18.60 18.39
C LEU A 350 13.44 18.06 16.95
N ILE A 351 14.14 18.73 16.02
CA ILE A 351 14.36 18.20 14.67
C ILE A 351 15.13 16.88 14.72
N TRP A 352 16.23 16.85 15.50
CA TRP A 352 17.00 15.62 15.66
C TRP A 352 16.19 14.51 16.33
N ASP A 353 15.42 14.86 17.37
CA ASP A 353 14.52 13.92 18.03
C ASP A 353 13.46 13.38 17.07
N TRP A 354 12.87 14.24 16.23
CA TRP A 354 11.91 13.88 15.21
C TRP A 354 12.51 12.94 14.16
N CYS A 355 13.67 13.27 13.62
CA CYS A 355 14.36 12.44 12.63
C CYS A 355 14.71 11.06 13.19
N ALA A 356 15.25 11.00 14.40
CA ALA A 356 15.62 9.75 15.05
C ALA A 356 14.38 8.85 15.30
N ALA A 357 13.32 9.43 15.86
CA ALA A 357 12.06 8.71 16.08
C ALA A 357 11.43 8.25 14.76
N GLY A 358 11.43 9.10 13.73
CA GLY A 358 10.92 8.76 12.40
C GLY A 358 11.65 7.57 11.77
N MET A 359 12.99 7.52 11.92
CA MET A 359 13.78 6.40 11.42
C MET A 359 13.50 5.10 12.18
N VAL A 360 13.39 5.14 13.51
CA VAL A 360 13.04 3.97 14.34
C VAL A 360 11.61 3.50 14.00
N PHE A 361 10.70 4.45 13.84
CA PHE A 361 9.31 4.18 13.44
C PHE A 361 9.27 3.49 12.07
N ALA A 362 10.03 3.97 11.07
CA ALA A 362 10.09 3.38 9.74
C ALA A 362 10.56 1.92 9.76
N VAL A 363 11.51 1.58 10.67
CA VAL A 363 11.92 0.18 10.90
C VAL A 363 10.72 -0.67 11.33
N PHE A 364 10.03 -0.27 12.39
CA PHE A 364 8.95 -1.09 12.95
C PHE A 364 7.73 -1.17 12.03
N VAL A 365 7.37 -0.08 11.35
CA VAL A 365 6.28 -0.08 10.37
C VAL A 365 6.62 -0.98 9.19
N GLY A 366 7.85 -0.92 8.68
CA GLY A 366 8.31 -1.80 7.63
C GLY A 366 8.26 -3.28 8.05
N LEU A 367 8.85 -3.63 9.21
CA LEU A 367 8.78 -4.98 9.77
C LEU A 367 7.33 -5.50 9.87
N MET A 368 6.40 -4.65 10.31
CA MET A 368 4.99 -4.99 10.51
C MET A 368 4.24 -5.20 9.19
N TYR A 369 4.54 -4.41 8.15
CA TYR A 369 3.68 -4.27 6.97
C TYR A 369 3.48 -5.57 6.20
N GLY A 370 4.58 -6.26 5.86
CA GLY A 370 4.53 -7.55 5.19
C GLY A 370 3.90 -8.65 6.05
N VAL A 371 4.13 -8.62 7.38
CA VAL A 371 3.56 -9.58 8.33
C VAL A 371 2.05 -9.45 8.41
N ARG A 372 1.53 -8.23 8.45
CA ARG A 372 0.10 -7.95 8.52
C ARG A 372 -0.63 -8.49 7.30
N SER A 373 -0.10 -8.23 6.10
CA SER A 373 -0.68 -8.75 4.86
C SER A 373 -0.62 -10.27 4.78
N ALA A 374 0.52 -10.88 5.20
CA ALA A 374 0.64 -12.33 5.26
C ALA A 374 -0.40 -12.96 6.20
N LEU A 375 -0.67 -12.35 7.36
CA LEU A 375 -1.72 -12.84 8.26
C LEU A 375 -3.09 -12.85 7.58
N TYR A 376 -3.46 -11.80 6.82
CA TYR A 376 -4.73 -11.77 6.10
C TYR A 376 -4.78 -12.79 4.95
N MET A 377 -3.65 -13.09 4.30
CA MET A 377 -3.58 -14.21 3.35
C MET A 377 -3.81 -15.56 4.03
N ASP A 378 -3.24 -15.77 5.25
CA ASP A 378 -3.37 -17.02 6.00
C ASP A 378 -4.80 -17.31 6.49
N ILE A 379 -5.63 -16.27 6.68
CA ILE A 379 -7.02 -16.41 7.10
C ILE A 379 -8.02 -16.38 5.94
N ALA A 380 -7.56 -16.08 4.72
CA ALA A 380 -8.42 -16.00 3.55
C ALA A 380 -8.93 -17.38 3.12
N GLU A 381 -10.24 -17.48 2.82
CA GLU A 381 -10.87 -18.68 2.27
C GLU A 381 -10.47 -18.84 0.80
N PRO A 382 -9.86 -19.96 0.36
CA PRO A 382 -9.37 -20.12 -1.01
C PRO A 382 -10.42 -19.87 -2.10
N LYS A 383 -11.70 -20.18 -1.84
CA LYS A 383 -12.80 -20.00 -2.80
C LYS A 383 -13.12 -18.52 -3.08
N ILE A 384 -12.89 -17.63 -2.10
CA ILE A 384 -13.19 -16.20 -2.17
C ILE A 384 -11.96 -15.37 -1.80
N ALA A 385 -10.76 -15.89 -2.07
CA ALA A 385 -9.49 -15.33 -1.59
C ALA A 385 -9.29 -13.87 -2.03
N ALA A 386 -9.56 -13.54 -3.28
CA ALA A 386 -9.43 -12.18 -3.79
C ALA A 386 -10.35 -11.22 -3.03
N THR A 387 -11.64 -11.57 -2.90
CA THR A 387 -12.62 -10.72 -2.21
C THR A 387 -12.29 -10.56 -0.73
N GLN A 388 -11.96 -11.66 -0.02
CA GLN A 388 -11.70 -11.60 1.41
C GLN A 388 -10.41 -10.83 1.72
N PHE A 389 -9.33 -11.08 0.99
CA PHE A 389 -8.08 -10.38 1.18
C PHE A 389 -8.22 -8.90 0.81
N THR A 390 -8.82 -8.59 -0.35
CA THR A 390 -9.03 -7.21 -0.80
C THR A 390 -9.95 -6.42 0.14
N ALA A 391 -11.01 -7.05 0.68
CA ALA A 391 -11.84 -6.42 1.70
C ALA A 391 -11.04 -6.07 2.96
N SER A 392 -10.17 -6.99 3.44
CA SER A 392 -9.28 -6.71 4.56
C SER A 392 -8.33 -5.54 4.25
N MET A 393 -7.74 -5.50 3.05
CA MET A 393 -6.87 -4.38 2.63
C MET A 393 -7.64 -3.06 2.52
N ALA A 394 -8.89 -3.07 2.02
CA ALA A 394 -9.73 -1.89 1.98
C ALA A 394 -10.06 -1.34 3.38
N LEU A 395 -10.31 -2.23 4.36
CA LEU A 395 -10.50 -1.83 5.75
C LEU A 395 -9.23 -1.23 6.37
N LEU A 396 -8.04 -1.73 6.03
CA LEU A 396 -6.78 -1.13 6.46
C LEU A 396 -6.61 0.29 5.89
N ASN A 397 -7.05 0.54 4.66
CA ASN A 397 -7.07 1.88 4.08
C ASN A 397 -8.09 2.78 4.81
N LEU A 398 -9.25 2.24 5.19
CA LEU A 398 -10.23 2.96 6.01
C LEU A 398 -9.64 3.36 7.38
N VAL A 399 -8.86 2.48 8.02
CA VAL A 399 -8.12 2.80 9.26
C VAL A 399 -7.22 4.01 9.04
N THR A 400 -6.48 4.04 7.95
CA THR A 400 -5.63 5.18 7.59
C THR A 400 -6.46 6.46 7.43
N MET A 401 -7.60 6.40 6.73
CA MET A 401 -8.47 7.56 6.52
C MET A 401 -9.03 8.12 7.83
N TYR A 402 -9.62 7.29 8.69
CA TYR A 402 -10.16 7.80 9.96
C TYR A 402 -9.05 8.23 10.93
N SER A 403 -7.83 7.64 10.81
CA SER A 403 -6.69 8.08 11.61
C SER A 403 -6.21 9.47 11.20
N TYR A 404 -6.21 9.79 9.91
CA TYR A 404 -5.98 11.17 9.43
C TYR A 404 -7.02 12.13 10.01
N TRP A 405 -8.30 11.76 9.93
CA TRP A 405 -9.38 12.60 10.38
C TRP A 405 -9.31 12.90 11.88
N TRP A 406 -9.29 11.88 12.74
CA TRP A 406 -9.30 12.11 14.18
C TRP A 406 -8.05 12.82 14.69
N GLN A 407 -6.87 12.58 14.08
CA GLN A 407 -5.64 13.31 14.43
C GLN A 407 -5.75 14.79 14.05
N GLY A 408 -6.36 15.11 12.92
CA GLY A 408 -6.63 16.48 12.52
C GLY A 408 -7.57 17.18 13.48
N GLU A 409 -8.74 16.57 13.76
CA GLU A 409 -9.71 17.09 14.70
C GLU A 409 -9.14 17.25 16.13
N ALA A 410 -8.31 16.31 16.55
CA ALA A 410 -7.68 16.34 17.86
C ALA A 410 -6.71 17.51 18.03
N LEU A 411 -5.96 17.86 16.98
CA LEU A 411 -5.00 18.99 16.98
C LEU A 411 -5.69 20.34 16.77
N THR A 412 -6.88 20.37 16.18
CA THR A 412 -7.62 21.61 15.92
C THR A 412 -8.10 22.21 17.25
N PRO A 413 -7.91 23.55 17.47
CA PRO A 413 -8.34 24.21 18.68
C PRO A 413 -9.85 24.10 18.94
N LEU A 414 -10.25 24.11 20.22
CA LEU A 414 -11.66 24.10 20.63
C LEU A 414 -12.45 25.27 20.03
N VAL A 415 -11.84 26.44 19.92
CA VAL A 415 -12.46 27.65 19.36
C VAL A 415 -12.80 27.50 17.87
N ASP A 416 -12.11 26.61 17.17
CA ASP A 416 -12.30 26.30 15.76
C ASP A 416 -13.12 25.01 15.54
N GLY A 417 -13.73 24.49 16.63
CA GLY A 417 -14.61 23.32 16.59
C GLY A 417 -13.92 21.97 16.72
N GLY A 418 -12.60 21.91 16.91
CA GLY A 418 -11.84 20.69 17.14
C GLY A 418 -11.82 20.24 18.61
N TRP A 419 -10.94 19.29 18.94
CA TRP A 419 -10.85 18.74 20.32
C TRP A 419 -9.83 19.47 21.19
N GLY A 420 -8.97 20.30 20.63
CA GLY A 420 -7.98 21.12 21.35
C GLY A 420 -6.96 20.32 22.15
N LEU A 421 -6.63 19.11 21.72
CA LEU A 421 -5.62 18.30 22.38
C LEU A 421 -4.21 18.82 22.05
N THR A 422 -3.33 18.75 23.05
CA THR A 422 -1.91 19.03 22.85
C THR A 422 -1.25 17.93 22.02
N LEU A 423 -0.16 18.27 21.33
CA LEU A 423 0.61 17.32 20.53
C LEU A 423 1.00 16.05 21.30
N PRO A 424 1.58 16.13 22.54
CA PRO A 424 1.87 14.94 23.33
C PRO A 424 0.61 14.11 23.63
N GLN A 425 -0.56 14.73 23.87
CA GLN A 425 -1.79 14.00 24.10
C GLN A 425 -2.28 13.25 22.87
N VAL A 426 -2.16 13.83 21.67
CA VAL A 426 -2.49 13.15 20.41
C VAL A 426 -1.58 11.96 20.18
N LEU A 427 -0.26 12.11 20.41
CA LEU A 427 0.69 11.01 20.31
C LEU A 427 0.38 9.88 21.31
N LEU A 428 0.02 10.20 22.55
CA LEU A 428 -0.40 9.22 23.57
C LEU A 428 -1.70 8.51 23.19
N ALA A 429 -2.69 9.24 22.68
CA ALA A 429 -3.95 8.66 22.20
C ALA A 429 -3.70 7.71 21.02
N ASP A 430 -2.84 8.09 20.07
CA ASP A 430 -2.44 7.24 18.94
C ASP A 430 -1.77 5.94 19.41
N CYS A 431 -0.90 6.01 20.40
CA CYS A 431 -0.29 4.83 21.03
C CYS A 431 -1.35 3.90 21.63
N GLY A 432 -2.30 4.47 22.39
CA GLY A 432 -3.38 3.70 23.01
C GLY A 432 -4.27 3.01 21.98
N MET A 433 -4.72 3.74 20.96
CA MET A 433 -5.51 3.19 19.85
C MET A 433 -4.74 2.13 19.08
N GLY A 434 -3.46 2.37 18.81
CA GLY A 434 -2.57 1.47 18.09
C GLY A 434 -2.28 0.15 18.80
N LEU A 435 -2.54 0.05 20.10
CA LEU A 435 -2.40 -1.19 20.86
C LEU A 435 -3.71 -1.99 21.02
N LEU A 436 -4.87 -1.42 20.66
CA LEU A 436 -6.17 -2.10 20.79
C LEU A 436 -6.24 -3.40 19.99
N PHE A 437 -5.55 -3.49 18.86
CA PHE A 437 -5.52 -4.71 18.04
C PHE A 437 -4.99 -5.93 18.80
N LEU A 438 -4.13 -5.73 19.81
CA LEU A 438 -3.60 -6.81 20.66
C LEU A 438 -4.70 -7.58 21.39
N LEU A 439 -5.84 -6.92 21.67
CA LEU A 439 -6.98 -7.56 22.35
C LEU A 439 -7.65 -8.61 21.44
N LEU A 440 -7.65 -8.41 20.12
CA LEU A 440 -8.25 -9.33 19.15
C LEU A 440 -7.27 -10.35 18.57
N LEU A 441 -5.99 -9.99 18.47
CA LEU A 441 -4.98 -10.79 17.79
C LEU A 441 -4.85 -12.24 18.30
N PRO A 442 -4.95 -12.54 19.61
CA PRO A 442 -4.87 -13.92 20.11
C PRO A 442 -6.01 -14.83 19.63
N PHE A 443 -7.16 -14.23 19.30
CA PHE A 443 -8.36 -14.97 18.86
C PHE A 443 -8.40 -15.22 17.36
N VAL A 444 -7.61 -14.50 16.57
CA VAL A 444 -7.46 -14.70 15.12
C VAL A 444 -6.51 -15.87 14.89
N ARG A 445 -7.05 -17.01 14.45
CA ARG A 445 -6.25 -18.20 14.17
C ARG A 445 -6.10 -18.36 12.66
N PRO A 446 -4.87 -18.50 12.13
CA PRO A 446 -4.66 -18.96 10.77
C PRO A 446 -5.37 -20.30 10.57
N ARG A 447 -5.82 -20.57 9.37
CA ARG A 447 -6.42 -21.85 9.02
C ARG A 447 -5.35 -22.94 9.17
N ALA A 448 -5.67 -24.04 9.89
CA ALA A 448 -4.78 -25.19 9.93
C ALA A 448 -4.65 -25.73 8.50
N ALA A 449 -3.42 -25.87 8.01
CA ALA A 449 -3.16 -26.56 6.75
C ALA A 449 -3.83 -27.93 6.86
N ASP A 450 -4.67 -28.30 5.86
CA ASP A 450 -5.31 -29.61 5.80
C ASP A 450 -4.21 -30.68 5.67
N THR A 451 -3.73 -31.17 6.79
CA THR A 451 -2.75 -32.26 6.89
C THR A 451 -3.35 -33.60 6.44
N SER A 452 -4.64 -33.64 6.10
CA SER A 452 -5.34 -34.85 5.65
C SER A 452 -5.00 -35.28 4.20
N ALA A 453 -4.51 -34.36 3.35
CA ALA A 453 -4.13 -34.71 1.97
C ALA A 453 -2.76 -35.42 1.86
N THR A 454 -1.87 -35.22 2.84
CA THR A 454 -0.50 -35.79 2.80
C THR A 454 -0.46 -37.21 3.37
N THR A 455 -1.41 -37.61 4.20
CA THR A 455 -1.48 -38.97 4.78
C THR A 455 -2.16 -39.96 3.82
N ALA A 456 -2.99 -39.48 2.89
CA ALA A 456 -3.67 -40.36 1.90
C ALA A 456 -2.77 -40.67 0.66
N ALA A 457 -1.68 -39.94 0.46
CA ALA A 457 -0.70 -40.20 -0.60
C ALA A 457 0.49 -41.06 -0.14
N ALA A 458 0.56 -41.38 1.15
CA ALA A 458 1.63 -42.19 1.78
C ALA A 458 1.10 -43.56 2.34
N ALA A 459 -0.17 -43.84 2.15
CA ALA A 459 -0.79 -45.17 2.37
C ALA A 459 -1.26 -45.77 1.03
#